data_8845ceff20b6d8299b4734da3d10c060
#
_entry.id   8845ceff20b6d8299b4734da3d10c060
#
_cell.length_a   1.000
_cell.length_b   1.000
_cell.length_c   1.000
_cell.angle_alpha   90.00
_cell.angle_beta   90.00
_cell.angle_gamma   90.00
#
_symmetry.space_group_name_H-M   'P 1'
#
loop_
_entity.id
_entity.type
_entity.pdbx_description
1 polymer ?
#
loop_
_entity_poly.entity_id
_entity_poly.type
_entity_poly.pdbx_seq_one_letter_code
_entity_poly.pdbx_strand_id
1 'polypeptide(L)'
;MNAKLENISACVFDAYGTLFDVNAAAAHCADDLGDKWQPLADIWRTKQLQYTWLRSLMKRHVDFWQLTTDALDYALDTVGVSDPALRQKLLDLYLQLDAYVEVKDVLTALKDAGLKTAILSNGSPDMLTSAVQNAGLDKLLDVSLSVEDVGIYKPDPSVYQMALDHFSITPQ
;
A
#
# COMPACT_ATOMS: atom_id res chain seq x y z
N MET A 1 30.21 0.04 -6.18
CA MET A 1 30.51 -0.27 -4.79
C MET A 1 29.16 -0.39 -4.08
N ASN A 2 28.77 -1.59 -3.66
CA ASN A 2 27.57 -1.74 -2.82
C ASN A 2 27.92 -1.24 -1.43
N ALA A 3 27.38 -0.08 -1.04
CA ALA A 3 27.49 0.39 0.33
C ALA A 3 26.77 -0.65 1.23
N LYS A 4 27.52 -1.32 2.09
CA LYS A 4 26.94 -2.22 3.08
C LYS A 4 26.33 -1.37 4.17
N LEU A 5 25.02 -1.49 4.36
CA LEU A 5 24.36 -0.87 5.50
C LEU A 5 24.80 -1.58 6.79
N GLU A 6 25.31 -0.84 7.75
CA GLU A 6 25.78 -1.36 9.04
C GLU A 6 24.87 -0.84 10.17
N ASN A 7 24.79 -1.59 11.26
CA ASN A 7 24.02 -1.25 12.46
C ASN A 7 22.49 -1.06 12.21
N ILE A 8 21.96 -1.80 11.24
CA ILE A 8 20.50 -1.82 10.98
C ILE A 8 19.83 -2.74 12.01
N SER A 9 18.78 -2.25 12.66
CA SER A 9 17.98 -3.00 13.63
C SER A 9 16.56 -3.28 13.15
N ALA A 10 16.04 -2.46 12.21
CA ALA A 10 14.70 -2.59 11.66
C ALA A 10 14.69 -2.27 10.17
N CYS A 11 13.83 -3.00 9.44
CA CYS A 11 13.49 -2.74 8.05
C CYS A 11 12.01 -2.35 7.98
N VAL A 12 11.74 -1.13 7.53
CA VAL A 12 10.38 -0.58 7.43
C VAL A 12 10.04 -0.37 5.96
N PHE A 13 8.97 -1.01 5.51
CA PHE A 13 8.56 -1.05 4.12
C PHE A 13 7.30 -0.22 3.89
N ASP A 14 7.17 0.41 2.73
CA ASP A 14 5.86 0.75 2.21
C ASP A 14 5.09 -0.52 1.83
N ALA A 15 3.77 -0.43 1.72
CA ALA A 15 2.92 -1.57 1.38
C ALA A 15 2.60 -1.62 -0.12
N TYR A 16 1.81 -0.63 -0.59
CA TYR A 16 1.18 -0.64 -1.91
C TYR A 16 2.14 -0.19 -3.03
N GLY A 17 2.61 -1.14 -3.83
CA GLY A 17 3.63 -0.93 -4.87
C GLY A 17 5.05 -1.24 -4.38
N THR A 18 5.19 -1.78 -3.16
CA THR A 18 6.47 -2.23 -2.58
C THR A 18 6.38 -3.69 -2.14
N LEU A 19 5.42 -4.04 -1.28
CA LEU A 19 5.16 -5.42 -0.88
C LEU A 19 4.01 -6.03 -1.67
N PHE A 20 3.01 -5.23 -2.03
CA PHE A 20 1.80 -5.68 -2.75
C PHE A 20 1.72 -5.05 -4.14
N ASP A 21 1.36 -5.88 -5.13
CA ASP A 21 1.16 -5.42 -6.50
C ASP A 21 -0.18 -4.68 -6.65
N VAL A 22 -0.11 -3.38 -6.78
CA VAL A 22 -1.29 -2.50 -6.92
C VAL A 22 -2.04 -2.68 -8.23
N ASN A 23 -1.42 -3.30 -9.23
CA ASN A 23 -2.05 -3.56 -10.52
C ASN A 23 -2.81 -4.89 -10.53
N ALA A 24 -2.58 -5.78 -9.55
CA ALA A 24 -3.16 -7.11 -9.52
C ALA A 24 -4.69 -7.08 -9.62
N ALA A 25 -5.37 -6.19 -8.92
CA ALA A 25 -6.83 -6.08 -8.97
C ALA A 25 -7.37 -5.84 -10.39
N ALA A 26 -6.78 -4.91 -11.13
CA ALA A 26 -7.17 -4.64 -12.52
C ALA A 26 -6.73 -5.77 -13.47
N ALA A 27 -5.56 -6.36 -13.25
CA ALA A 27 -5.05 -7.47 -14.03
C ALA A 27 -5.95 -8.73 -13.90
N HIS A 28 -6.45 -9.03 -12.71
CA HIS A 28 -7.42 -10.10 -12.48
C HIS A 28 -8.79 -9.86 -13.17
N CYS A 29 -9.08 -8.63 -13.55
CA CYS A 29 -10.27 -8.26 -14.33
C CYS A 29 -9.96 -7.99 -15.81
N ALA A 30 -8.80 -8.44 -16.33
CA ALA A 30 -8.39 -8.18 -17.72
C ALA A 30 -9.39 -8.72 -18.74
N ASP A 31 -10.02 -9.87 -18.49
CA ASP A 31 -11.03 -10.44 -19.38
C ASP A 31 -12.31 -9.56 -19.44
N ASP A 32 -12.69 -8.94 -18.32
CA ASP A 32 -13.85 -8.04 -18.24
C ASP A 32 -13.53 -6.66 -18.84
N LEU A 33 -12.31 -6.20 -18.70
CA LEU A 33 -11.86 -4.85 -19.08
C LEU A 33 -11.29 -4.77 -20.51
N GLY A 34 -10.82 -5.90 -21.07
CA GLY A 34 -10.10 -5.91 -22.35
C GLY A 34 -8.89 -4.95 -22.33
N ASP A 35 -8.69 -4.21 -23.40
CA ASP A 35 -7.56 -3.27 -23.56
C ASP A 35 -7.58 -2.11 -22.54
N LYS A 36 -8.66 -1.96 -21.76
CA LYS A 36 -8.82 -0.88 -20.78
C LYS A 36 -8.18 -1.19 -19.42
N TRP A 37 -7.80 -2.44 -19.14
CA TRP A 37 -7.33 -2.82 -17.80
C TRP A 37 -6.05 -2.09 -17.39
N GLN A 38 -5.07 -1.99 -18.28
CA GLN A 38 -3.82 -1.30 -17.99
C GLN A 38 -4.01 0.22 -17.82
N PRO A 39 -4.69 0.94 -18.75
CA PRO A 39 -5.05 2.34 -18.55
C PRO A 39 -5.82 2.59 -17.25
N LEU A 40 -6.76 1.71 -16.90
CA LEU A 40 -7.50 1.79 -15.65
C LEU A 40 -6.57 1.73 -14.44
N ALA A 41 -5.68 0.72 -14.38
CA ALA A 41 -4.73 0.53 -13.29
C ALA A 41 -3.83 1.77 -13.10
N ASP A 42 -3.27 2.27 -14.19
CA ASP A 42 -2.36 3.43 -14.18
C ASP A 42 -3.07 4.71 -13.70
N ILE A 43 -4.29 4.95 -14.18
CA ILE A 43 -5.09 6.12 -13.76
C ILE A 43 -5.51 5.96 -12.30
N TRP A 44 -5.99 4.78 -11.90
CA TRP A 44 -6.41 4.49 -10.53
C TRP A 44 -5.28 4.78 -9.54
N ARG A 45 -4.09 4.20 -9.78
CA ARG A 45 -2.92 4.43 -8.94
C ARG A 45 -2.48 5.89 -8.92
N THR A 46 -2.43 6.53 -10.07
CA THR A 46 -2.03 7.94 -10.18
C THR A 46 -2.98 8.84 -9.38
N LYS A 47 -4.29 8.66 -9.52
CA LYS A 47 -5.30 9.45 -8.79
C LYS A 47 -5.26 9.19 -7.30
N GLN A 48 -5.11 7.95 -6.89
CA GLN A 48 -4.97 7.59 -5.49
C GLN A 48 -3.81 8.37 -4.83
N LEU A 49 -2.62 8.41 -5.46
CA LEU A 49 -1.48 9.18 -4.96
C LEU A 49 -1.72 10.69 -5.00
N GLN A 50 -2.27 11.22 -6.09
CA GLN A 50 -2.60 12.65 -6.19
C GLN A 50 -3.57 13.08 -5.09
N TYR A 51 -4.58 12.28 -4.80
CA TYR A 51 -5.57 12.60 -3.78
C TYR A 51 -4.96 12.60 -2.36
N THR A 52 -4.04 11.69 -2.04
CA THR A 52 -3.32 11.74 -0.75
C THR A 52 -2.56 13.05 -0.58
N TRP A 53 -1.84 13.51 -1.62
CA TRP A 53 -1.10 14.77 -1.57
C TRP A 53 -2.01 15.98 -1.43
N LEU A 54 -3.09 16.03 -2.23
CA LEU A 54 -4.06 17.14 -2.17
C LEU A 54 -4.76 17.19 -0.81
N ARG A 55 -5.17 16.06 -0.26
CA ARG A 55 -5.80 16.00 1.07
C ARG A 55 -4.85 16.48 2.18
N SER A 56 -3.58 16.08 2.13
CA SER A 56 -2.56 16.58 3.05
C SER A 56 -2.36 18.09 2.93
N LEU A 57 -2.21 18.62 1.71
CA LEU A 57 -2.05 20.06 1.47
C LEU A 57 -3.27 20.87 1.94
N MET A 58 -4.47 20.36 1.74
CA MET A 58 -5.72 20.98 2.19
C MET A 58 -5.96 20.83 3.69
N LYS A 59 -5.20 19.99 4.40
CA LYS A 59 -5.43 19.57 5.79
C LYS A 59 -6.84 18.98 5.99
N ARG A 60 -7.28 18.19 5.03
CA ARG A 60 -8.60 17.52 4.99
C ARG A 60 -8.40 16.03 4.79
N HIS A 61 -7.88 15.38 5.82
CA HIS A 61 -7.72 13.94 5.81
C HIS A 61 -9.06 13.23 5.66
N VAL A 62 -9.08 12.17 4.89
CA VAL A 62 -10.09 11.10 4.85
C VAL A 62 -9.30 9.80 4.81
N ASP A 63 -9.90 8.68 5.19
CA ASP A 63 -9.19 7.41 5.18
C ASP A 63 -8.79 6.97 3.76
N PHE A 64 -7.78 6.13 3.68
CA PHE A 64 -7.21 5.71 2.40
C PHE A 64 -8.16 4.84 1.57
N TRP A 65 -9.09 4.13 2.21
CA TRP A 65 -10.11 3.37 1.50
C TRP A 65 -11.05 4.29 0.71
N GLN A 66 -11.49 5.39 1.32
CA GLN A 66 -12.28 6.41 0.63
C GLN A 66 -11.54 6.96 -0.58
N LEU A 67 -10.24 7.29 -0.43
CA LEU A 67 -9.44 7.75 -1.57
C LEU A 67 -9.27 6.69 -2.65
N THR A 68 -9.15 5.44 -2.25
CA THR A 68 -9.03 4.30 -3.18
C THR A 68 -10.32 4.16 -4.01
N THR A 69 -11.48 4.29 -3.37
CA THR A 69 -12.77 4.23 -4.07
C THR A 69 -13.01 5.45 -4.97
N ASP A 70 -12.73 6.66 -4.49
CA ASP A 70 -12.86 7.89 -5.28
C ASP A 70 -11.95 7.86 -6.52
N ALA A 71 -10.72 7.33 -6.36
CA ALA A 71 -9.77 7.20 -7.45
C ALA A 71 -10.21 6.15 -8.48
N LEU A 72 -10.82 5.03 -8.05
CA LEU A 72 -11.38 4.03 -8.94
C LEU A 72 -12.54 4.60 -9.75
N ASP A 73 -13.45 5.33 -9.10
CA ASP A 73 -14.59 5.95 -9.77
C ASP A 73 -14.13 6.91 -10.88
N TYR A 74 -13.12 7.73 -10.58
CA TYR A 74 -12.50 8.60 -11.59
C TYR A 74 -11.87 7.79 -12.73
N ALA A 75 -11.18 6.70 -12.43
CA ALA A 75 -10.51 5.88 -13.42
C ALA A 75 -11.52 5.19 -14.36
N LEU A 76 -12.58 4.60 -13.79
CA LEU A 76 -13.66 3.95 -14.54
C LEU A 76 -14.34 4.94 -15.48
N ASP A 77 -14.70 6.13 -15.00
CA ASP A 77 -15.29 7.19 -15.82
C ASP A 77 -14.34 7.59 -16.97
N THR A 78 -13.05 7.76 -16.67
CA THR A 78 -12.05 8.18 -17.67
C THR A 78 -11.88 7.16 -18.79
N VAL A 79 -11.92 5.84 -18.48
CA VAL A 79 -11.80 4.79 -19.50
C VAL A 79 -13.16 4.42 -20.11
N GLY A 80 -14.25 5.08 -19.70
CA GLY A 80 -15.60 4.85 -20.24
C GLY A 80 -16.14 3.46 -19.89
N VAL A 81 -16.00 3.05 -18.61
CA VAL A 81 -16.57 1.81 -18.06
C VAL A 81 -17.63 2.17 -17.03
N SER A 82 -18.86 1.71 -17.24
CA SER A 82 -20.00 1.95 -16.33
C SER A 82 -20.64 0.61 -15.98
N ASP A 83 -19.99 -0.13 -15.09
CA ASP A 83 -20.45 -1.43 -14.58
C ASP A 83 -20.28 -1.47 -13.06
N PRO A 84 -21.37 -1.36 -12.28
CA PRO A 84 -21.31 -1.41 -10.82
C PRO A 84 -20.81 -2.74 -10.26
N ALA A 85 -21.07 -3.86 -10.95
CA ALA A 85 -20.60 -5.18 -10.48
C ALA A 85 -19.09 -5.30 -10.66
N LEU A 86 -18.55 -4.85 -11.80
CA LEU A 86 -17.13 -4.81 -12.05
C LEU A 86 -16.41 -3.85 -11.09
N ARG A 87 -16.99 -2.68 -10.81
CA ARG A 87 -16.48 -1.74 -9.81
C ARG A 87 -16.34 -2.42 -8.45
N GLN A 88 -17.37 -3.12 -7.98
CA GLN A 88 -17.30 -3.82 -6.70
C GLN A 88 -16.26 -4.93 -6.71
N LYS A 89 -16.20 -5.71 -7.79
CA LYS A 89 -15.18 -6.76 -7.96
C LYS A 89 -13.75 -6.20 -7.87
N LEU A 90 -13.47 -5.06 -8.49
CA LEU A 90 -12.17 -4.39 -8.43
C LEU A 90 -11.83 -3.95 -6.99
N LEU A 91 -12.79 -3.40 -6.25
CA LEU A 91 -12.60 -3.02 -4.85
C LEU A 91 -12.34 -4.23 -3.96
N ASP A 92 -13.08 -5.32 -4.13
CA ASP A 92 -12.89 -6.56 -3.36
C ASP A 92 -11.50 -7.17 -3.61
N LEU A 93 -11.05 -7.16 -4.86
CA LEU A 93 -9.70 -7.60 -5.24
C LEU A 93 -8.61 -6.68 -4.68
N TYR A 94 -8.88 -5.37 -4.58
CA TYR A 94 -7.91 -4.44 -4.01
C TYR A 94 -7.67 -4.65 -2.51
N LEU A 95 -8.62 -5.23 -1.80
CA LEU A 95 -8.44 -5.65 -0.40
C LEU A 95 -7.59 -6.93 -0.27
N GLN A 96 -7.41 -7.67 -1.37
CA GLN A 96 -6.76 -8.99 -1.40
C GLN A 96 -5.60 -9.01 -2.40
N LEU A 97 -4.83 -7.90 -2.47
CA LEU A 97 -3.71 -7.79 -3.40
C LEU A 97 -2.68 -8.88 -3.19
N ASP A 98 -2.13 -9.38 -4.29
CA ASP A 98 -1.01 -10.28 -4.29
C ASP A 98 0.27 -9.56 -3.82
N ALA A 99 1.08 -10.25 -3.03
CA ALA A 99 2.44 -9.79 -2.77
C ALA A 99 3.32 -10.09 -3.97
N TYR A 100 4.35 -9.26 -4.18
CA TYR A 100 5.38 -9.60 -5.16
C TYR A 100 6.08 -10.90 -4.79
N VAL A 101 6.50 -11.66 -5.78
CA VAL A 101 7.00 -13.05 -5.63
C VAL A 101 8.17 -13.17 -4.66
N GLU A 102 9.03 -12.17 -4.59
CA GLU A 102 10.21 -12.15 -3.72
C GLU A 102 9.93 -11.78 -2.26
N VAL A 103 8.78 -11.18 -1.95
CA VAL A 103 8.50 -10.55 -0.64
C VAL A 103 8.62 -11.54 0.50
N LYS A 104 8.03 -12.72 0.36
CA LYS A 104 8.03 -13.73 1.43
C LYS A 104 9.44 -14.21 1.77
N ASP A 105 10.26 -14.46 0.75
CA ASP A 105 11.63 -14.93 0.92
C ASP A 105 12.50 -13.84 1.54
N VAL A 106 12.35 -12.59 1.09
CA VAL A 106 13.10 -11.44 1.63
C VAL A 106 12.74 -11.20 3.10
N LEU A 107 11.45 -11.15 3.44
CA LEU A 107 11.01 -10.95 4.82
C LEU A 107 11.49 -12.10 5.73
N THR A 108 11.43 -13.34 5.24
CA THR A 108 11.95 -14.51 5.98
C THR A 108 13.45 -14.34 6.26
N ALA A 109 14.26 -13.99 5.26
CA ALA A 109 15.69 -13.79 5.42
C ALA A 109 16.02 -12.66 6.41
N LEU A 110 15.23 -11.57 6.42
CA LEU A 110 15.39 -10.48 7.39
C LEU A 110 15.08 -10.93 8.82
N LYS A 111 14.00 -11.71 9.00
CA LYS A 111 13.65 -12.29 10.31
C LYS A 111 14.73 -13.26 10.81
N ASP A 112 15.24 -14.12 9.93
CA ASP A 112 16.32 -15.06 10.25
C ASP A 112 17.63 -14.34 10.63
N ALA A 113 17.86 -13.15 10.06
CA ALA A 113 18.96 -12.27 10.44
C ALA A 113 18.71 -11.49 11.75
N GLY A 114 17.58 -11.69 12.41
CA GLY A 114 17.23 -11.05 13.68
C GLY A 114 16.76 -9.60 13.55
N LEU A 115 16.43 -9.14 12.34
CA LEU A 115 15.94 -7.80 12.11
C LEU A 115 14.44 -7.67 12.41
N LYS A 116 14.03 -6.51 12.88
CA LYS A 116 12.63 -6.14 12.97
C LYS A 116 12.11 -5.79 11.58
N THR A 117 10.88 -6.18 11.30
CA THR A 117 10.23 -5.93 10.02
C THR A 117 8.89 -5.25 10.24
N ALA A 118 8.62 -4.18 9.51
CA ALA A 118 7.37 -3.42 9.65
C ALA A 118 6.86 -2.92 8.31
N ILE A 119 5.55 -2.67 8.27
CA ILE A 119 4.93 -1.81 7.27
C ILE A 119 4.74 -0.41 7.85
N LEU A 120 5.00 0.62 7.05
CA LEU A 120 4.57 1.99 7.28
C LEU A 120 3.86 2.46 6.00
N SER A 121 2.55 2.66 6.06
CA SER A 121 1.74 2.81 4.85
C SER A 121 0.69 3.91 4.96
N ASN A 122 0.30 4.44 3.79
CA ASN A 122 -0.89 5.27 3.65
C ASN A 122 -2.21 4.48 3.79
N GLY A 123 -2.17 3.14 3.67
CA GLY A 123 -3.33 2.27 3.78
C GLY A 123 -3.99 2.31 5.16
N SER A 124 -5.32 2.19 5.20
CA SER A 124 -6.05 2.08 6.46
C SER A 124 -5.72 0.76 7.19
N PRO A 125 -5.93 0.68 8.51
CA PRO A 125 -5.63 -0.53 9.28
C PRO A 125 -6.30 -1.80 8.73
N ASP A 126 -7.57 -1.70 8.35
CA ASP A 126 -8.34 -2.83 7.81
C ASP A 126 -7.80 -3.31 6.46
N MET A 127 -7.42 -2.36 5.57
CA MET A 127 -6.80 -2.67 4.29
C MET A 127 -5.46 -3.39 4.47
N LEU A 128 -4.62 -2.90 5.38
CA LEU A 128 -3.31 -3.52 5.68
C LEU A 128 -3.48 -4.91 6.28
N THR A 129 -4.41 -5.06 7.22
CA THR A 129 -4.71 -6.35 7.84
C THR A 129 -5.15 -7.37 6.79
N SER A 130 -6.08 -6.97 5.90
CA SER A 130 -6.58 -7.83 4.83
C SER A 130 -5.47 -8.26 3.87
N ALA A 131 -4.67 -7.31 3.37
CA ALA A 131 -3.58 -7.60 2.43
C ALA A 131 -2.49 -8.50 3.06
N VAL A 132 -2.08 -8.22 4.30
CA VAL A 132 -1.08 -9.00 5.02
C VAL A 132 -1.55 -10.44 5.25
N GLN A 133 -2.82 -10.64 5.68
CA GLN A 133 -3.40 -11.95 5.90
C GLN A 133 -3.56 -12.74 4.60
N ASN A 134 -4.08 -12.09 3.54
CA ASN A 134 -4.24 -12.71 2.23
C ASN A 134 -2.90 -13.21 1.67
N ALA A 135 -1.83 -12.41 1.80
CA ALA A 135 -0.49 -12.79 1.36
C ALA A 135 0.24 -13.76 2.31
N GLY A 136 -0.31 -14.06 3.48
CA GLY A 136 0.30 -14.94 4.49
C GLY A 136 1.59 -14.38 5.07
N LEU A 137 1.65 -13.05 5.27
CA LEU A 137 2.81 -12.32 5.78
C LEU A 137 2.71 -11.97 7.27
N ASP A 138 1.62 -12.33 7.95
CA ASP A 138 1.32 -11.99 9.34
C ASP A 138 2.40 -12.42 10.35
N LYS A 139 3.11 -13.50 10.07
CA LYS A 139 4.22 -13.99 10.91
C LYS A 139 5.59 -13.40 10.55
N LEU A 140 5.67 -12.71 9.42
CA LEU A 140 6.90 -12.14 8.89
C LEU A 140 7.01 -10.63 9.16
N LEU A 141 5.96 -10.00 9.69
CA LEU A 141 5.90 -8.59 10.05
C LEU A 141 5.68 -8.46 11.55
N ASP A 142 6.48 -7.61 12.21
CA ASP A 142 6.32 -7.34 13.65
C ASP A 142 5.16 -6.35 13.89
N VAL A 143 4.94 -5.41 12.95
CA VAL A 143 3.88 -4.40 13.03
C VAL A 143 3.51 -3.86 11.66
N SER A 144 2.25 -3.43 11.51
CA SER A 144 1.77 -2.60 10.40
C SER A 144 1.31 -1.25 10.95
N LEU A 145 2.01 -0.18 10.57
CA LEU A 145 1.74 1.19 10.97
C LEU A 145 0.96 1.91 9.86
N SER A 146 -0.17 2.48 10.20
CA SER A 146 -1.03 3.23 9.29
C SER A 146 -0.93 4.73 9.57
N VAL A 147 -0.92 5.55 8.51
CA VAL A 147 -0.99 7.01 8.62
C VAL A 147 -2.29 7.51 9.28
N GLU A 148 -3.30 6.65 9.42
CA GLU A 148 -4.54 6.99 10.10
C GLU A 148 -4.31 7.43 11.56
N ASP A 149 -3.25 6.92 12.21
CA ASP A 149 -2.89 7.28 13.58
C ASP A 149 -2.43 8.74 13.71
N VAL A 150 -1.95 9.35 12.62
CA VAL A 150 -1.49 10.76 12.60
C VAL A 150 -2.37 11.67 11.73
N GLY A 151 -3.29 11.12 10.96
CA GLY A 151 -4.27 11.86 10.17
C GLY A 151 -3.67 12.70 9.04
N ILE A 152 -2.51 12.30 8.52
CA ILE A 152 -1.86 12.92 7.37
C ILE A 152 -1.09 11.87 6.56
N TYR A 153 -0.99 12.05 5.25
CA TYR A 153 -0.34 11.10 4.35
C TYR A 153 1.16 11.34 4.20
N LYS A 154 1.89 10.30 3.80
CA LYS A 154 3.26 10.46 3.29
C LYS A 154 3.26 11.53 2.18
N PRO A 155 4.30 12.39 2.09
CA PRO A 155 5.60 12.29 2.77
C PRO A 155 5.72 13.17 4.03
N ASP A 156 4.65 13.42 4.78
CA ASP A 156 4.77 14.23 6.00
C ASP A 156 5.77 13.58 6.99
N PRO A 157 6.69 14.36 7.60
CA PRO A 157 7.70 13.83 8.52
C PRO A 157 7.12 13.10 9.73
N SER A 158 5.94 13.49 10.21
CA SER A 158 5.28 12.85 11.36
C SER A 158 4.95 11.37 11.09
N VAL A 159 4.69 11.02 9.82
CA VAL A 159 4.44 9.63 9.42
C VAL A 159 5.69 8.77 9.62
N TYR A 160 6.86 9.27 9.22
CA TYR A 160 8.12 8.52 9.38
C TYR A 160 8.55 8.43 10.84
N GLN A 161 8.20 9.44 11.65
CA GLN A 161 8.44 9.43 13.09
C GLN A 161 7.74 8.25 13.79
N MET A 162 6.57 7.81 13.31
CA MET A 162 5.84 6.66 13.87
C MET A 162 6.71 5.40 13.97
N ALA A 163 7.50 5.11 12.92
CA ALA A 163 8.36 3.93 12.91
C ALA A 163 9.53 4.07 13.90
N LEU A 164 10.11 5.27 13.99
CA LEU A 164 11.20 5.55 14.94
C LEU A 164 10.73 5.42 16.39
N ASP A 165 9.55 5.96 16.69
CA ASP A 165 8.94 5.90 18.02
C ASP A 165 8.56 4.46 18.38
N HIS A 166 7.96 3.70 17.44
CA HIS A 166 7.56 2.32 17.66
C HIS A 166 8.74 1.42 18.05
N PHE A 167 9.85 1.55 17.32
CA PHE A 167 11.05 0.74 17.57
C PHE A 167 12.02 1.37 18.58
N SER A 168 11.74 2.57 19.08
CA SER A 168 12.63 3.34 19.98
C SER A 168 14.05 3.48 19.37
N ILE A 169 14.11 3.83 18.08
CA ILE A 169 15.37 4.02 17.33
C ILE A 169 15.50 5.46 16.87
N THR A 170 16.74 5.86 16.59
CA THR A 170 17.04 7.17 15.99
C THR A 170 17.57 6.97 14.57
N PRO A 171 17.26 7.89 13.61
CA PRO A 171 17.88 7.87 12.29
C PRO A 171 19.40 8.01 12.42
N GLN A 172 20.13 7.29 11.58
CA GLN A 172 21.58 7.45 11.46
C GLN A 172 21.94 8.32 10.27
#